data_b79246308b3ec91b3be0ccd4ef1591c3
#
_entry.id   b79246308b3ec91b3be0ccd4ef1591c3
#
_cell.length_a   1.000
_cell.length_b   1.000
_cell.length_c   1.000
_cell.angle_alpha   90.00
_cell.angle_beta   90.00
_cell.angle_gamma   90.00
#
_symmetry.space_group_name_H-M   'P 1'
#
loop_
_entity.id
_entity.type
_entity.pdbx_description
1 polymer ?
#
loop_
_entity_poly.entity_id
_entity_poly.type
_entity_poly.pdbx_seq_one_letter_code
_entity_poly.pdbx_strand_id
1 'polypeptide(L)'
;MLVSLAHSFGSVSIIAHTIHQKFNLKVPNYRQEEDWARMGLLITRKEISNWHIKASQYYLESLYNLLREKLLEQPLLHADETSYRVLESDSQLTYYWTFLSGKAENQVITLYHHDQCRSGSVVQEFLGDYSGYVHCDMLRQ
;
A
#
# COMPACT_ATOMS: atom_id res chain seq x y z
N MET A 1 24.11 2.27 -8.97
CA MET A 1 24.57 2.57 -7.59
C MET A 1 23.44 2.15 -6.65
N LEU A 2 23.61 1.06 -5.91
CA LEU A 2 22.59 0.57 -4.96
C LEU A 2 22.59 1.51 -3.75
N VAL A 3 21.56 2.34 -3.64
CA VAL A 3 21.37 3.21 -2.47
C VAL A 3 20.92 2.34 -1.32
N SER A 4 21.82 2.07 -0.36
CA SER A 4 21.42 1.44 0.91
C SER A 4 20.50 2.42 1.66
N LEU A 5 19.49 1.90 2.37
CA LEU A 5 18.72 2.72 3.29
C LEU A 5 19.69 3.34 4.32
N ALA A 6 19.72 4.67 4.39
CA ALA A 6 20.62 5.38 5.30
C ALA A 6 20.48 4.84 6.74
N HIS A 7 21.60 4.51 7.36
CA HIS A 7 21.69 3.93 8.70
C HIS A 7 21.02 2.56 8.88
N SER A 8 20.92 1.73 7.84
CA SER A 8 20.42 0.36 7.91
C SER A 8 21.54 -0.64 7.66
N PHE A 9 21.61 -1.70 8.47
CA PHE A 9 22.50 -2.84 8.24
C PHE A 9 21.98 -3.79 7.16
N GLY A 10 20.71 -3.62 6.74
CA GLY A 10 20.09 -4.46 5.71
C GLY A 10 20.53 -4.04 4.31
N SER A 11 20.98 -4.98 3.50
CA SER A 11 21.17 -4.77 2.07
C SER A 11 19.80 -4.58 1.38
N VAL A 12 19.80 -3.91 0.22
CA VAL A 12 18.58 -3.72 -0.57
C VAL A 12 17.89 -5.06 -0.90
N SER A 13 18.68 -6.09 -1.17
CA SER A 13 18.14 -7.43 -1.49
C SER A 13 17.45 -8.09 -0.29
N ILE A 14 18.00 -7.96 0.92
CA ILE A 14 17.36 -8.48 2.14
C ILE A 14 16.05 -7.73 2.40
N ILE A 15 16.06 -6.41 2.28
CA ILE A 15 14.86 -5.60 2.49
C ILE A 15 13.78 -5.97 1.47
N ALA A 16 14.12 -6.07 0.18
CA ALA A 16 13.19 -6.51 -0.86
C ALA A 16 12.66 -7.92 -0.59
N HIS A 17 13.49 -8.83 -0.12
CA HIS A 17 13.09 -10.18 0.26
C HIS A 17 12.07 -10.16 1.41
N THR A 18 12.32 -9.40 2.48
CA THR A 18 11.39 -9.31 3.63
C THR A 18 10.05 -8.69 3.23
N ILE A 19 10.04 -7.70 2.32
CA ILE A 19 8.82 -7.13 1.74
C ILE A 19 8.06 -8.19 0.94
N HIS A 20 8.75 -8.91 0.06
CA HIS A 20 8.14 -10.00 -0.74
C HIS A 20 7.54 -11.08 0.16
N GLN A 21 8.28 -11.53 1.18
CA GLN A 21 7.79 -12.49 2.15
C GLN A 21 6.50 -12.02 2.83
N LYS A 22 6.47 -10.78 3.31
CA LYS A 22 5.31 -10.26 4.04
C LYS A 22 4.10 -10.02 3.13
N PHE A 23 4.27 -9.30 2.04
CA PHE A 23 3.16 -8.78 1.25
C PHE A 23 2.71 -9.73 0.13
N ASN A 24 3.62 -10.51 -0.43
CA ASN A 24 3.28 -11.49 -1.46
C ASN A 24 3.00 -12.88 -0.88
N LEU A 25 3.90 -13.40 -0.04
CA LEU A 25 3.79 -14.74 0.52
C LEU A 25 3.03 -14.80 1.85
N LYS A 26 2.58 -13.66 2.39
CA LYS A 26 1.80 -13.54 3.64
C LYS A 26 2.52 -14.07 4.88
N VAL A 27 3.87 -14.05 4.89
CA VAL A 27 4.68 -14.48 6.03
C VAL A 27 4.82 -13.31 7.01
N PRO A 28 4.28 -13.40 8.24
CA PRO A 28 4.39 -12.34 9.24
C PRO A 28 5.83 -12.08 9.66
N ASN A 29 6.15 -10.85 10.08
CA ASN A 29 7.51 -10.47 10.46
C ASN A 29 8.10 -11.33 11.58
N TYR A 30 7.28 -11.82 12.53
CA TYR A 30 7.78 -12.67 13.62
C TYR A 30 8.28 -14.03 13.11
N ARG A 31 7.63 -14.59 12.07
CA ARG A 31 8.10 -15.85 11.46
C ARG A 31 9.36 -15.63 10.63
N GLN A 32 9.47 -14.48 9.98
CA GLN A 32 10.71 -14.11 9.29
C GLN A 32 11.88 -13.96 10.29
N GLU A 33 11.65 -13.33 11.45
CA GLU A 33 12.63 -13.22 12.55
C GLU A 33 13.13 -14.60 13.01
N GLU A 34 12.18 -15.54 13.23
CA GLU A 34 12.52 -16.91 13.63
C GLU A 34 13.35 -17.65 12.55
N ASP A 35 13.01 -17.44 11.29
CA ASP A 35 13.68 -18.09 10.16
C ASP A 35 15.10 -17.53 9.97
N TRP A 36 15.27 -16.21 10.05
CA TRP A 36 16.59 -15.58 10.04
C TRP A 36 17.47 -16.05 11.20
N ALA A 37 16.89 -16.18 12.40
CA ALA A 37 17.62 -16.70 13.56
C ALA A 37 18.10 -18.14 13.37
N ARG A 38 17.31 -19.01 12.73
CA ARG A 38 17.73 -20.38 12.36
C ARG A 38 18.89 -20.39 11.38
N MET A 39 18.98 -19.39 10.51
CA MET A 39 20.10 -19.20 9.57
C MET A 39 21.31 -18.50 10.21
N GLY A 40 21.26 -18.18 11.52
CA GLY A 40 22.33 -17.51 12.24
C GLY A 40 22.35 -15.98 12.10
N LEU A 41 21.29 -15.38 11.56
CA LEU A 41 21.16 -13.93 11.41
C LEU A 41 20.18 -13.37 12.45
N LEU A 42 20.68 -12.48 13.32
CA LEU A 42 19.88 -11.85 14.36
C LEU A 42 19.21 -10.57 13.83
N ILE A 43 18.15 -10.75 13.05
CA ILE A 43 17.33 -9.67 12.48
C ILE A 43 15.99 -9.68 13.20
N THR A 44 15.68 -8.61 13.90
CA THR A 44 14.45 -8.50 14.69
C THR A 44 13.26 -8.09 13.83
N ARG A 45 12.05 -8.52 14.22
CA ARG A 45 10.80 -8.06 13.59
C ARG A 45 10.65 -6.53 13.60
N LYS A 46 11.23 -5.83 14.59
CA LYS A 46 11.25 -4.37 14.65
C LYS A 46 12.11 -3.77 13.54
N GLU A 47 13.29 -4.34 13.29
CA GLU A 47 14.15 -3.92 12.19
C GLU A 47 13.49 -4.15 10.84
N ILE A 48 12.88 -5.34 10.64
CA ILE A 48 12.10 -5.66 9.43
C ILE A 48 11.00 -4.64 9.21
N SER A 49 10.21 -4.30 10.25
CA SER A 49 9.15 -3.30 10.16
C SER A 49 9.69 -1.92 9.81
N ASN A 50 10.79 -1.50 10.42
CA ASN A 50 11.43 -0.22 10.12
C ASN A 50 11.95 -0.16 8.68
N TRP A 51 12.47 -1.27 8.14
CA TRP A 51 12.89 -1.35 6.73
C TRP A 51 11.71 -1.18 5.79
N HIS A 52 10.56 -1.82 6.10
CA HIS A 52 9.35 -1.68 5.28
C HIS A 52 8.84 -0.24 5.27
N ILE A 53 8.81 0.43 6.44
CA ILE A 53 8.39 1.83 6.55
C ILE A 53 9.30 2.74 5.73
N LYS A 54 10.62 2.61 5.91
CA LYS A 54 11.59 3.42 5.16
C LYS A 54 11.55 3.14 3.66
N ALA A 55 11.41 1.88 3.24
CA ALA A 55 11.29 1.53 1.83
C ALA A 55 10.01 2.11 1.22
N SER A 56 8.91 2.12 1.98
CA SER A 56 7.67 2.78 1.58
C SER A 56 7.89 4.27 1.34
N GLN A 57 8.43 4.98 2.32
CA GLN A 57 8.63 6.43 2.27
C GLN A 57 9.62 6.89 1.19
N TYR A 58 10.74 6.16 1.01
CA TYR A 58 11.80 6.60 0.11
C TYR A 58 11.63 6.15 -1.34
N TYR A 59 10.89 5.06 -1.58
CA TYR A 59 10.81 4.45 -2.91
C TYR A 59 9.38 4.20 -3.40
N LEU A 60 8.53 3.60 -2.54
CA LEU A 60 7.21 3.16 -2.99
C LEU A 60 6.21 4.31 -3.10
N GLU A 61 6.35 5.34 -2.27
CA GLU A 61 5.48 6.53 -2.32
C GLU A 61 5.57 7.25 -3.67
N SER A 62 6.78 7.43 -4.20
CA SER A 62 6.97 8.05 -5.52
C SER A 62 6.34 7.19 -6.63
N LEU A 63 6.45 5.86 -6.54
CA LEU A 63 5.81 4.94 -7.47
C LEU A 63 4.29 4.99 -7.36
N TYR A 64 3.76 5.03 -6.13
CA TYR A 64 2.34 5.17 -5.86
C TYR A 64 1.76 6.44 -6.50
N ASN A 65 2.45 7.58 -6.31
CA ASN A 65 2.04 8.86 -6.86
C ASN A 65 2.03 8.84 -8.40
N LEU A 66 3.06 8.26 -9.02
CA LEU A 66 3.10 8.08 -10.47
C LEU A 66 1.94 7.20 -10.97
N LEU A 67 1.67 6.09 -10.29
CA LEU A 67 0.55 5.21 -10.65
C LEU A 67 -0.80 5.90 -10.45
N ARG A 68 -0.94 6.75 -9.42
CA ARG A 68 -2.14 7.57 -9.22
C ARG A 68 -2.32 8.57 -10.37
N GLU A 69 -1.26 9.28 -10.78
CA GLU A 69 -1.31 10.18 -11.93
C GLU A 69 -1.78 9.43 -13.19
N LYS A 70 -1.20 8.26 -13.48
CA LYS A 70 -1.58 7.43 -14.62
C LYS A 70 -3.00 6.87 -14.53
N LEU A 71 -3.48 6.58 -13.33
CA LEU A 71 -4.85 6.17 -13.11
C LEU A 71 -5.83 7.31 -13.42
N LEU A 72 -5.52 8.53 -12.98
CA LEU A 72 -6.36 9.72 -13.21
C LEU A 72 -6.36 10.22 -14.66
N GLU A 73 -5.46 9.75 -15.51
CA GLU A 73 -5.52 9.98 -16.97
C GLU A 73 -6.58 9.11 -17.68
N GLN A 74 -7.09 8.07 -17.01
CA GLN A 74 -8.07 7.15 -17.62
C GLN A 74 -9.48 7.76 -17.67
N PRO A 75 -10.28 7.47 -18.71
CA PRO A 75 -11.61 8.07 -18.85
C PRO A 75 -12.65 7.49 -17.89
N LEU A 76 -12.44 6.27 -17.38
CA LEU A 76 -13.34 5.56 -16.48
C LEU A 76 -12.57 4.93 -15.35
N LEU A 77 -12.99 5.20 -14.12
CA LEU A 77 -12.48 4.60 -12.90
C LEU A 77 -13.60 3.85 -12.17
N HIS A 78 -13.18 2.86 -11.40
CA HIS A 78 -14.02 2.21 -10.41
C HIS A 78 -13.47 2.53 -9.02
N ALA A 79 -14.37 2.84 -8.10
CA ALA A 79 -14.04 3.06 -6.69
C ALA A 79 -14.94 2.18 -5.83
N ASP A 80 -14.35 1.46 -4.89
CA ASP A 80 -15.04 0.61 -3.95
C ASP A 80 -14.33 0.64 -2.59
N GLU A 81 -15.08 0.43 -1.51
CA GLU A 81 -14.51 0.41 -0.17
C GLU A 81 -14.73 -0.92 0.54
N THR A 82 -13.73 -1.31 1.33
CA THR A 82 -13.80 -2.48 2.20
C THR A 82 -13.46 -2.08 3.62
N SER A 83 -14.38 -2.35 4.54
CA SER A 83 -14.15 -2.10 5.97
C SER A 83 -13.26 -3.17 6.58
N TYR A 84 -12.40 -2.77 7.53
CA TYR A 84 -11.63 -3.70 8.35
C TYR A 84 -11.38 -3.09 9.73
N ARG A 85 -10.99 -3.95 10.67
CA ARG A 85 -10.73 -3.52 12.05
C ARG A 85 -9.24 -3.34 12.29
N VAL A 86 -8.88 -2.19 12.85
CA VAL A 86 -7.53 -1.92 13.36
C VAL A 86 -7.60 -1.80 14.87
N LEU A 87 -6.86 -2.66 15.58
CA LEU A 87 -6.89 -2.74 17.05
C LEU A 87 -6.33 -1.49 17.73
N GLU A 88 -5.47 -0.74 17.03
CA GLU A 88 -4.77 0.44 17.53
C GLU A 88 -5.43 1.75 17.08
N SER A 89 -6.56 1.66 16.37
CA SER A 89 -7.30 2.84 15.91
C SER A 89 -8.35 3.28 16.92
N ASP A 90 -8.50 4.59 17.12
CA ASP A 90 -9.57 5.17 17.93
C ASP A 90 -10.97 4.86 17.39
N SER A 91 -11.08 4.68 16.05
CA SER A 91 -12.28 4.17 15.41
C SER A 91 -12.18 2.64 15.27
N GLN A 92 -13.23 1.90 15.68
CA GLN A 92 -13.25 0.44 15.58
C GLN A 92 -13.23 -0.07 14.13
N LEU A 93 -13.59 0.76 13.16
CA LEU A 93 -13.59 0.46 11.74
C LEU A 93 -12.79 1.50 10.98
N THR A 94 -11.97 1.00 10.08
CA THR A 94 -11.26 1.78 9.07
C THR A 94 -11.54 1.19 7.70
N TYR A 95 -11.13 1.86 6.63
CA TYR A 95 -11.50 1.47 5.28
C TYR A 95 -10.29 1.43 4.36
N TYR A 96 -10.25 0.43 3.49
CA TYR A 96 -9.46 0.45 2.27
C TYR A 96 -10.36 0.83 1.11
N TRP A 97 -10.02 1.92 0.47
CA TRP A 97 -10.59 2.33 -0.80
C TRP A 97 -9.76 1.73 -1.92
N THR A 98 -10.41 1.06 -2.85
CA THR A 98 -9.79 0.50 -4.04
C THR A 98 -10.16 1.36 -5.23
N PHE A 99 -9.17 1.93 -5.90
CA PHE A 99 -9.34 2.65 -7.14
C PHE A 99 -8.76 1.83 -8.29
N LEU A 100 -9.51 1.67 -9.36
CA LEU A 100 -9.21 0.72 -10.42
C LEU A 100 -9.54 1.34 -11.78
N SER A 101 -8.66 1.20 -12.76
CA SER A 101 -8.94 1.59 -14.16
C SER A 101 -9.98 0.68 -14.80
N GLY A 102 -10.69 1.19 -15.83
CA GLY A 102 -11.67 0.41 -16.59
C GLY A 102 -11.05 -0.81 -17.31
N LYS A 103 -11.84 -1.87 -17.50
CA LYS A 103 -11.38 -3.12 -18.14
C LYS A 103 -10.97 -2.97 -19.62
N ALA A 104 -11.43 -1.90 -20.27
CA ALA A 104 -11.13 -1.63 -21.69
C ALA A 104 -9.76 -0.98 -21.89
N GLU A 105 -9.07 -0.61 -20.81
CA GLU A 105 -7.79 0.07 -20.87
C GLU A 105 -6.65 -0.92 -21.12
N ASN A 106 -5.65 -0.46 -21.89
CA ASN A 106 -4.47 -1.27 -22.21
C ASN A 106 -3.58 -1.56 -20.98
N GLN A 107 -3.73 -0.76 -19.92
CA GLN A 107 -3.00 -0.90 -18.66
C GLN A 107 -3.97 -0.89 -17.50
N VAL A 108 -4.09 -2.01 -16.82
CA VAL A 108 -4.90 -2.12 -15.61
C VAL A 108 -4.07 -1.63 -14.44
N ILE A 109 -4.55 -0.55 -13.81
CA ILE A 109 -3.95 0.02 -12.59
C ILE A 109 -4.94 -0.19 -11.45
N THR A 110 -4.47 -0.75 -10.35
CA THR A 110 -5.25 -0.88 -9.10
C THR A 110 -4.46 -0.24 -7.98
N LEU A 111 -5.07 0.72 -7.29
CA LEU A 111 -4.49 1.38 -6.13
C LEU A 111 -5.37 1.19 -4.90
N TYR A 112 -4.73 1.04 -3.76
CA TYR A 112 -5.38 0.97 -2.46
C TYR A 112 -5.04 2.21 -1.66
N HIS A 113 -6.06 2.85 -1.13
CA HIS A 113 -5.93 4.03 -0.26
C HIS A 113 -6.59 3.73 1.08
N HIS A 114 -5.87 3.96 2.18
CA HIS A 114 -6.39 3.77 3.53
C HIS A 114 -6.97 5.07 4.05
N ASP A 115 -8.18 5.01 4.60
CA ASP A 115 -8.78 6.11 5.34
C ASP A 115 -9.56 5.60 6.54
N GLN A 116 -9.71 6.45 7.56
CA GLN A 116 -10.52 6.15 8.75
C GLN A 116 -12.01 6.31 8.50
N CYS A 117 -12.37 7.06 7.46
CA CYS A 117 -13.75 7.43 7.15
C CYS A 117 -14.29 6.67 5.94
N ARG A 118 -15.59 6.33 6.03
CA ARG A 118 -16.41 5.88 4.91
C ARG A 118 -17.15 7.07 4.30
N SER A 119 -16.45 8.06 3.82
CA SER A 119 -17.04 9.29 3.31
C SER A 119 -16.73 9.48 1.82
N GLY A 120 -17.72 9.99 1.07
CA GLY A 120 -17.50 10.42 -0.31
C GLY A 120 -16.39 11.49 -0.44
N SER A 121 -16.08 12.21 0.64
CA SER A 121 -14.97 13.16 0.67
C SER A 121 -13.61 12.50 0.41
N VAL A 122 -13.42 11.25 0.85
CA VAL A 122 -12.20 10.48 0.61
C VAL A 122 -11.99 10.25 -0.89
N VAL A 123 -13.07 9.91 -1.60
CA VAL A 123 -13.05 9.74 -3.06
C VAL A 123 -12.75 11.08 -3.74
N GLN A 124 -13.39 12.16 -3.29
CA GLN A 124 -13.14 13.51 -3.85
C GLN A 124 -11.69 13.96 -3.62
N GLU A 125 -11.13 13.71 -2.45
CA GLU A 125 -9.74 14.05 -2.14
C GLU A 125 -8.75 13.22 -2.99
N PHE A 126 -9.02 11.93 -3.15
CA PHE A 126 -8.21 11.07 -4.01
C PHE A 126 -8.27 11.51 -5.47
N LEU A 127 -9.44 11.84 -5.98
CA LEU A 127 -9.67 12.21 -7.38
C LEU A 127 -9.16 13.62 -7.71
N GLY A 128 -9.26 14.58 -6.78
CA GLY A 128 -8.92 15.98 -7.04
C GLY A 128 -9.73 16.56 -8.20
N ASP A 129 -9.02 17.10 -9.20
CA ASP A 129 -9.62 17.72 -10.40
C ASP A 129 -9.99 16.71 -11.51
N TYR A 130 -10.15 15.44 -11.19
CA TYR A 130 -10.51 14.41 -12.16
C TYR A 130 -11.84 14.71 -12.83
N SER A 131 -11.88 14.66 -14.18
CA SER A 131 -13.04 15.01 -14.99
C SER A 131 -13.69 13.83 -15.72
N GLY A 132 -13.20 12.61 -15.51
CA GLY A 132 -13.75 11.39 -16.11
C GLY A 132 -14.96 10.83 -15.36
N TYR A 133 -15.34 9.62 -15.71
CA TYR A 133 -16.44 8.90 -15.08
C TYR A 133 -15.93 8.03 -13.94
N VAL A 134 -16.63 8.05 -12.79
CA VAL A 134 -16.35 7.17 -11.66
C VAL A 134 -17.57 6.28 -11.42
N HIS A 135 -17.36 4.98 -11.54
CA HIS A 135 -18.32 3.97 -11.13
C HIS A 135 -18.04 3.56 -9.69
N CYS A 136 -18.96 3.84 -8.79
CA CYS A 136 -18.91 3.42 -7.39
C CYS A 136 -20.26 2.85 -6.97
N ASP A 137 -20.25 1.91 -6.00
CA ASP A 137 -21.48 1.54 -5.33
C ASP A 137 -21.97 2.75 -4.53
N MET A 138 -23.23 3.16 -4.77
CA MET A 138 -23.79 4.35 -4.13
C MET A 138 -23.77 4.14 -2.62
N LEU A 139 -22.93 4.91 -1.94
CA LEU A 139 -23.02 5.10 -0.49
C LEU A 139 -24.39 5.75 -0.22
N ARG A 140 -25.34 4.96 0.27
CA ARG A 140 -26.53 5.55 0.89
C ARG A 140 -26.04 6.29 2.13
N GLN A 141 -26.21 7.62 2.09
CA GLN A 141 -26.03 8.50 3.25
C GLN A 141 -26.94 8.09 4.39
#